data_b76ad29a7411e38e69b78d0dde052abb
#
_entry.id   b76ad29a7411e38e69b78d0dde052abb
#
_cell.length_a   1.000
_cell.length_b   1.000
_cell.length_c   1.000
_cell.angle_alpha   90.00
_cell.angle_beta   90.00
_cell.angle_gamma   90.00
#
_symmetry.space_group_name_H-M   'P 1'
#
loop_
_entity.id
_entity.type
_entity.pdbx_description
1 polymer ?
#
loop_
_entity_poly.entity_id
_entity_poly.type
_entity_poly.pdbx_seq_one_letter_code
_entity_poly.pdbx_strand_id
1 'polypeptide(L)'
;MSTILAFQERRGTLTPRSQKRVEAVLSTARIVFSENGYEKSTTLDIAQRLGISEATIFTYFGSKRELCMQVISDWYGEISEELEHEVPLLQGTRPQLGYIIHKHLNVLIRDGKGLCALVLSEGRSPDTGFSELIAALQRRYTAPLMSVLSLAQAAGEIRQDMPLRLLRDMVYGSMEHIMWECIVTGIDPDLDLAARQVSDLIWSAFAPPDVEINTLRRFHNEVADAMRRAESAGDS
;
A
#
# COMPACT_ATOMS: atom_id res chain seq x y z
N MET A 1 -5.97 -0.03 25.32
CA MET A 1 -5.86 -1.29 24.53
C MET A 1 -6.77 -1.16 23.33
N SER A 2 -6.24 -1.38 22.12
CA SER A 2 -7.03 -1.24 20.88
C SER A 2 -8.17 -2.27 20.87
N THR A 3 -9.35 -1.88 20.42
CA THR A 3 -10.55 -2.73 20.23
C THR A 3 -10.23 -4.03 19.47
N ILE A 4 -9.26 -3.97 18.54
CA ILE A 4 -8.81 -5.11 17.75
C ILE A 4 -7.99 -6.12 18.57
N LEU A 5 -7.09 -5.67 19.43
CA LEU A 5 -6.35 -6.60 20.30
C LEU A 5 -7.31 -7.35 21.21
N ALA A 6 -8.31 -6.66 21.77
CA ALA A 6 -9.34 -7.28 22.58
C ALA A 6 -10.22 -8.27 21.79
N PHE A 7 -10.45 -8.02 20.48
CA PHE A 7 -11.15 -8.97 19.61
C PHE A 7 -10.27 -10.20 19.30
N GLN A 8 -9.00 -10.01 18.96
CA GLN A 8 -8.08 -11.11 18.67
C GLN A 8 -7.88 -12.02 19.88
N GLU A 9 -7.75 -11.46 21.08
CA GLU A 9 -7.71 -12.25 22.32
C GLU A 9 -8.99 -13.05 22.51
N ARG A 10 -10.18 -12.44 22.32
CA ARG A 10 -11.48 -13.14 22.38
C ARG A 10 -11.59 -14.23 21.31
N ARG A 11 -11.10 -13.98 20.07
CA ARG A 11 -11.11 -14.97 18.97
C ARG A 11 -10.32 -16.23 19.34
N GLY A 12 -9.18 -16.09 20.03
CA GLY A 12 -8.37 -17.22 20.49
C GLY A 12 -9.05 -18.13 21.53
N THR A 13 -10.09 -17.63 22.22
CA THR A 13 -10.84 -18.38 23.24
C THR A 13 -12.14 -19.02 22.71
N LEU A 14 -12.48 -18.77 21.44
CA LEU A 14 -13.71 -19.29 20.83
C LEU A 14 -13.62 -20.80 20.56
N THR A 15 -14.78 -21.49 20.64
CA THR A 15 -14.87 -22.88 20.20
C THR A 15 -14.63 -22.99 18.68
N PRO A 16 -14.19 -24.16 18.18
CA PRO A 16 -13.96 -24.35 16.73
C PRO A 16 -15.20 -24.02 15.87
N ARG A 17 -16.41 -24.27 16.38
CA ARG A 17 -17.65 -23.90 15.70
C ARG A 17 -17.85 -22.39 15.62
N SER A 18 -17.54 -21.70 16.71
CA SER A 18 -17.62 -20.23 16.77
C SER A 18 -16.56 -19.58 15.89
N GLN A 19 -15.34 -20.13 15.85
CA GLN A 19 -14.27 -19.66 14.96
C GLN A 19 -14.68 -19.74 13.50
N LYS A 20 -15.19 -20.90 13.04
CA LYS A 20 -15.72 -21.05 11.68
C LYS A 20 -16.85 -20.04 11.36
N ARG A 21 -17.69 -19.74 12.35
CA ARG A 21 -18.75 -18.73 12.18
C ARG A 21 -18.19 -17.34 12.03
N VAL A 22 -17.23 -16.95 12.85
CA VAL A 22 -16.53 -15.66 12.75
C VAL A 22 -15.82 -15.51 11.40
N GLU A 23 -15.12 -16.54 10.95
CA GLU A 23 -14.46 -16.56 9.63
C GLU A 23 -15.46 -16.38 8.47
N ALA A 24 -16.61 -17.06 8.54
CA ALA A 24 -17.68 -16.90 7.55
C ALA A 24 -18.26 -15.48 7.56
N VAL A 25 -18.43 -14.87 8.73
CA VAL A 25 -18.90 -13.47 8.83
C VAL A 25 -17.87 -12.52 8.25
N LEU A 26 -16.59 -12.66 8.59
CA LEU A 26 -15.50 -11.80 8.11
C LEU A 26 -15.32 -11.90 6.59
N SER A 27 -15.31 -13.12 6.04
CA SER A 27 -15.18 -13.33 4.59
C SER A 27 -16.36 -12.75 3.80
N THR A 28 -17.59 -12.91 4.32
CA THR A 28 -18.78 -12.34 3.67
C THR A 28 -18.81 -10.81 3.82
N ALA A 29 -18.44 -10.28 4.98
CA ALA A 29 -18.32 -8.84 5.19
C ALA A 29 -17.30 -8.19 4.26
N ARG A 30 -16.15 -8.85 4.04
CA ARG A 30 -15.14 -8.42 3.07
C ARG A 30 -15.73 -8.28 1.66
N ILE A 31 -16.50 -9.26 1.21
CA ILE A 31 -17.16 -9.22 -0.10
C ILE A 31 -18.17 -8.07 -0.15
N VAL A 32 -19.06 -7.95 0.83
CA VAL A 32 -20.09 -6.91 0.87
C VAL A 32 -19.48 -5.51 0.91
N PHE A 33 -18.44 -5.29 1.72
CA PHE A 33 -17.75 -4.00 1.79
C PHE A 33 -16.98 -3.69 0.49
N SER A 34 -16.42 -4.68 -0.18
CA SER A 34 -15.73 -4.50 -1.46
C SER A 34 -16.68 -4.17 -2.60
N GLU A 35 -17.88 -4.78 -2.63
CA GLU A 35 -18.89 -4.55 -3.67
C GLU A 35 -19.61 -3.21 -3.52
N ASN A 36 -20.05 -2.88 -2.31
CA ASN A 36 -20.95 -1.77 -2.04
C ASN A 36 -20.30 -0.54 -1.38
N GLY A 37 -19.06 -0.69 -0.90
CA GLY A 37 -18.41 0.26 0.00
C GLY A 37 -18.98 0.18 1.43
N TYR A 38 -18.28 0.80 2.38
CA TYR A 38 -18.67 0.75 3.80
C TYR A 38 -20.00 1.44 4.09
N GLU A 39 -20.21 2.64 3.56
CA GLU A 39 -21.39 3.45 3.88
C GLU A 39 -22.71 2.77 3.47
N LYS A 40 -22.75 2.20 2.28
CA LYS A 40 -23.94 1.56 1.72
C LYS A 40 -24.17 0.14 2.21
N SER A 41 -23.19 -0.49 2.85
CA SER A 41 -23.31 -1.84 3.39
C SER A 41 -23.95 -1.83 4.77
N THR A 42 -24.75 -2.86 5.08
CA THR A 42 -25.33 -3.08 6.40
C THR A 42 -24.96 -4.44 6.96
N THR A 43 -25.00 -4.59 8.28
CA THR A 43 -24.84 -5.91 8.94
C THR A 43 -25.98 -6.85 8.58
N LEU A 44 -27.15 -6.30 8.22
CA LEU A 44 -28.30 -7.06 7.72
C LEU A 44 -27.99 -7.71 6.35
N ASP A 45 -27.36 -6.97 5.42
CA ASP A 45 -26.97 -7.51 4.11
C ASP A 45 -26.01 -8.70 4.28
N ILE A 46 -25.06 -8.57 5.20
CA ILE A 46 -24.10 -9.65 5.52
C ILE A 46 -24.83 -10.86 6.12
N ALA A 47 -25.72 -10.62 7.07
CA ALA A 47 -26.52 -11.67 7.70
C ALA A 47 -27.42 -12.42 6.71
N GLN A 48 -28.08 -11.70 5.81
CA GLN A 48 -28.92 -12.28 4.75
C GLN A 48 -28.10 -13.15 3.79
N ARG A 49 -26.93 -12.67 3.37
CA ARG A 49 -26.01 -13.43 2.47
C ARG A 49 -25.51 -14.72 3.12
N LEU A 50 -25.40 -14.75 4.44
CA LEU A 50 -24.98 -15.93 5.22
C LEU A 50 -26.15 -16.84 5.65
N GLY A 51 -27.41 -16.41 5.48
CA GLY A 51 -28.58 -17.12 5.99
C GLY A 51 -28.62 -17.22 7.52
N ILE A 52 -28.17 -16.17 8.21
CA ILE A 52 -28.17 -16.06 9.69
C ILE A 52 -28.93 -14.83 10.15
N SER A 53 -29.25 -14.75 11.45
CA SER A 53 -29.82 -13.52 12.00
C SER A 53 -28.74 -12.45 12.20
N GLU A 54 -29.10 -11.19 12.07
CA GLU A 54 -28.20 -10.05 12.35
C GLU A 54 -27.72 -10.09 13.82
N ALA A 55 -28.56 -10.51 14.76
CA ALA A 55 -28.18 -10.73 16.16
C ALA A 55 -27.00 -11.72 16.31
N THR A 56 -26.88 -12.69 15.41
CA THR A 56 -25.72 -13.61 15.40
C THR A 56 -24.42 -12.86 15.09
N ILE A 57 -24.42 -11.87 14.21
CA ILE A 57 -23.24 -11.04 13.93
C ILE A 57 -22.87 -10.24 15.19
N PHE A 58 -23.85 -9.62 15.83
CA PHE A 58 -23.64 -8.84 17.06
C PHE A 58 -23.21 -9.66 18.28
N THR A 59 -23.36 -11.00 18.22
CA THR A 59 -22.76 -11.89 19.24
C THR A 59 -21.23 -11.83 19.22
N TYR A 60 -20.63 -11.57 18.06
CA TYR A 60 -19.17 -11.58 17.87
C TYR A 60 -18.58 -10.18 17.71
N PHE A 61 -19.31 -9.26 17.11
CA PHE A 61 -18.85 -7.90 16.77
C PHE A 61 -19.80 -6.88 17.37
N GLY A 62 -19.29 -5.95 18.16
CA GLY A 62 -20.12 -4.94 18.85
C GLY A 62 -20.76 -3.91 17.94
N SER A 63 -20.26 -3.76 16.68
CA SER A 63 -20.77 -2.81 15.69
C SER A 63 -20.31 -3.18 14.28
N LYS A 64 -20.98 -2.60 13.25
CA LYS A 64 -20.54 -2.63 11.84
C LYS A 64 -19.10 -2.12 11.71
N ARG A 65 -18.77 -1.07 12.48
CA ARG A 65 -17.41 -0.50 12.49
C ARG A 65 -16.37 -1.48 12.99
N GLU A 66 -16.62 -2.14 14.12
CA GLU A 66 -15.69 -3.18 14.65
C GLU A 66 -15.51 -4.31 13.65
N LEU A 67 -16.59 -4.78 13.03
CA LEU A 67 -16.53 -5.78 11.97
C LEU A 67 -15.67 -5.30 10.78
N CYS A 68 -15.85 -4.07 10.33
CA CYS A 68 -15.08 -3.49 9.24
C CYS A 68 -13.59 -3.34 9.60
N MET A 69 -13.28 -2.85 10.79
CA MET A 69 -11.90 -2.74 11.30
C MET A 69 -11.21 -4.12 11.32
N GLN A 70 -11.93 -5.17 11.70
CA GLN A 70 -11.37 -6.52 11.70
C GLN A 70 -11.15 -7.06 10.28
N VAL A 71 -12.09 -6.82 9.36
CA VAL A 71 -11.92 -7.17 7.94
C VAL A 71 -10.67 -6.51 7.35
N ILE A 72 -10.46 -5.22 7.63
CA ILE A 72 -9.27 -4.50 7.16
C ILE A 72 -8.00 -5.05 7.82
N SER A 73 -8.04 -5.33 9.12
CA SER A 73 -6.91 -5.88 9.84
C SER A 73 -6.48 -7.26 9.30
N ASP A 74 -7.45 -8.15 9.07
CA ASP A 74 -7.19 -9.49 8.52
C ASP A 74 -6.64 -9.37 7.08
N TRP A 75 -7.22 -8.50 6.25
CA TRP A 75 -6.76 -8.26 4.88
C TRP A 75 -5.32 -7.72 4.81
N TYR A 76 -4.98 -6.70 5.62
CA TYR A 76 -3.60 -6.22 5.71
C TYR A 76 -2.65 -7.27 6.27
N GLY A 77 -3.12 -8.09 7.23
CA GLY A 77 -2.36 -9.19 7.79
C GLY A 77 -1.94 -10.19 6.73
N GLU A 78 -2.91 -10.68 5.93
CA GLU A 78 -2.68 -11.64 4.84
C GLU A 78 -1.62 -11.13 3.84
N ILE A 79 -1.76 -9.87 3.41
CA ILE A 79 -0.83 -9.28 2.44
C ILE A 79 0.57 -9.07 3.05
N SER A 80 0.61 -8.59 4.31
CA SER A 80 1.88 -8.35 4.99
C SER A 80 2.65 -9.64 5.20
N GLU A 81 1.98 -10.72 5.63
CA GLU A 81 2.58 -12.05 5.80
C GLU A 81 3.14 -12.59 4.49
N GLU A 82 2.42 -12.42 3.37
CA GLU A 82 2.91 -12.82 2.06
C GLU A 82 4.16 -12.02 1.66
N LEU A 83 4.16 -10.69 1.83
CA LEU A 83 5.32 -9.88 1.51
C LEU A 83 6.53 -10.20 2.43
N GLU A 84 6.28 -10.39 3.72
CA GLU A 84 7.31 -10.77 4.70
C GLU A 84 7.96 -12.13 4.35
N HIS A 85 7.18 -13.06 3.77
CA HIS A 85 7.66 -14.38 3.37
C HIS A 85 8.33 -14.37 2.00
N GLU A 86 7.69 -13.80 0.98
CA GLU A 86 8.13 -13.95 -0.41
C GLU A 86 9.28 -13.00 -0.80
N VAL A 87 9.26 -11.74 -0.30
CA VAL A 87 10.27 -10.75 -0.68
C VAL A 87 11.71 -11.20 -0.36
N PRO A 88 12.00 -11.76 0.83
CA PRO A 88 13.36 -12.21 1.15
C PRO A 88 13.85 -13.39 0.30
N LEU A 89 12.96 -14.16 -0.34
CA LEU A 89 13.33 -15.30 -1.19
C LEU A 89 13.86 -14.86 -2.56
N LEU A 90 13.56 -13.63 -2.96
CA LEU A 90 13.97 -13.08 -4.25
C LEU A 90 15.42 -12.55 -4.18
N GLN A 91 16.21 -12.84 -5.21
CA GLN A 91 17.61 -12.42 -5.29
C GLN A 91 17.74 -11.05 -5.98
N GLY A 92 18.30 -10.09 -5.24
CA GLY A 92 18.57 -8.73 -5.72
C GLY A 92 17.45 -7.72 -5.52
N THR A 93 17.84 -6.48 -5.39
CA THR A 93 16.94 -5.35 -5.07
C THR A 93 15.86 -5.10 -6.12
N ARG A 94 16.23 -5.15 -7.41
CA ARG A 94 15.28 -4.87 -8.50
C ARG A 94 14.16 -5.91 -8.59
N PRO A 95 14.40 -7.23 -8.52
CA PRO A 95 13.32 -8.23 -8.45
C PRO A 95 12.44 -8.09 -7.20
N GLN A 96 13.02 -7.81 -6.03
CA GLN A 96 12.27 -7.59 -4.79
C GLN A 96 11.34 -6.37 -4.92
N LEU A 97 11.84 -5.26 -5.44
CA LEU A 97 11.05 -4.05 -5.69
C LEU A 97 9.93 -4.31 -6.72
N GLY A 98 10.24 -4.99 -7.81
CA GLY A 98 9.26 -5.36 -8.83
C GLY A 98 8.14 -6.24 -8.30
N TYR A 99 8.46 -7.21 -7.44
CA TYR A 99 7.45 -8.06 -6.78
C TYR A 99 6.53 -7.24 -5.87
N ILE A 100 7.10 -6.35 -5.04
CA ILE A 100 6.31 -5.49 -4.15
C ILE A 100 5.35 -4.61 -4.96
N ILE A 101 5.83 -3.98 -6.03
CA ILE A 101 5.03 -3.13 -6.90
C ILE A 101 3.90 -3.92 -7.56
N HIS A 102 4.22 -5.06 -8.17
CA HIS A 102 3.24 -5.92 -8.82
C HIS A 102 2.18 -6.42 -7.83
N LYS A 103 2.61 -6.90 -6.66
CA LYS A 103 1.69 -7.38 -5.62
C LYS A 103 0.79 -6.26 -5.12
N HIS A 104 1.33 -5.07 -4.87
CA HIS A 104 0.56 -3.93 -4.40
C HIS A 104 -0.53 -3.51 -5.41
N LEU A 105 -0.19 -3.37 -6.69
CA LEU A 105 -1.16 -3.03 -7.74
C LEU A 105 -2.26 -4.08 -7.87
N ASN A 106 -1.91 -5.39 -7.83
CA ASN A 106 -2.90 -6.45 -7.88
C ASN A 106 -3.86 -6.40 -6.69
N VAL A 107 -3.31 -6.25 -5.48
CA VAL A 107 -4.12 -6.15 -4.25
C VAL A 107 -5.03 -4.92 -4.27
N LEU A 108 -4.52 -3.76 -4.67
CA LEU A 108 -5.30 -2.53 -4.71
C LEU A 108 -6.45 -2.60 -5.72
N ILE A 109 -6.19 -3.12 -6.92
CA ILE A 109 -7.11 -3.00 -8.05
C ILE A 109 -8.02 -4.21 -8.19
N ARG A 110 -7.51 -5.44 -8.03
CA ARG A 110 -8.33 -6.66 -8.18
C ARG A 110 -9.08 -7.03 -6.91
N ASP A 111 -8.39 -7.02 -5.78
CA ASP A 111 -8.90 -7.65 -4.56
C ASP A 111 -9.56 -6.67 -3.60
N GLY A 112 -9.29 -5.39 -3.73
CA GLY A 112 -9.53 -4.45 -2.65
C GLY A 112 -10.05 -3.06 -2.99
N LYS A 113 -10.54 -2.77 -4.21
CA LYS A 113 -10.99 -1.41 -4.59
C LYS A 113 -11.86 -0.74 -3.53
N GLY A 114 -12.88 -1.43 -3.03
CA GLY A 114 -13.78 -0.90 -2.02
C GLY A 114 -13.13 -0.73 -0.65
N LEU A 115 -12.28 -1.68 -0.23
CA LEU A 115 -11.55 -1.61 1.03
C LEU A 115 -10.43 -0.57 0.97
N CYS A 116 -9.73 -0.45 -0.15
CA CYS A 116 -8.72 0.58 -0.35
C CYS A 116 -9.31 1.98 -0.32
N ALA A 117 -10.43 2.20 -1.02
CA ALA A 117 -11.13 3.47 -1.00
C ALA A 117 -11.55 3.84 0.44
N LEU A 118 -12.03 2.86 1.22
CA LEU A 118 -12.36 3.04 2.62
C LEU A 118 -11.13 3.39 3.46
N VAL A 119 -10.03 2.64 3.32
CA VAL A 119 -8.78 2.91 4.06
C VAL A 119 -8.25 4.31 3.77
N LEU A 120 -8.30 4.75 2.51
CA LEU A 120 -7.84 6.07 2.10
C LEU A 120 -8.76 7.20 2.59
N SER A 121 -10.08 6.97 2.65
CA SER A 121 -11.03 7.96 3.17
C SER A 121 -10.96 8.08 4.69
N GLU A 122 -11.00 6.95 5.38
CA GLU A 122 -11.04 6.89 6.85
C GLU A 122 -9.67 7.07 7.51
N GLY A 123 -8.59 6.69 6.84
CA GLY A 123 -7.22 6.93 7.32
C GLY A 123 -6.88 8.41 7.46
N ARG A 124 -7.64 9.29 6.83
CA ARG A 124 -7.58 10.75 6.95
C ARG A 124 -8.63 11.32 7.91
N SER A 125 -9.49 10.48 8.47
CA SER A 125 -10.52 10.91 9.43
C SER A 125 -9.88 11.33 10.74
N PRO A 126 -10.42 12.37 11.43
CA PRO A 126 -9.97 12.76 12.76
C PRO A 126 -10.31 11.75 13.87
N ASP A 127 -10.96 10.64 13.54
CA ASP A 127 -11.24 9.56 14.48
C ASP A 127 -9.94 8.81 14.85
N THR A 128 -9.48 9.03 16.08
CA THR A 128 -8.18 8.55 16.57
C THR A 128 -8.05 7.04 16.58
N GLY A 129 -9.10 6.27 16.87
CA GLY A 129 -9.02 4.81 17.00
C GLY A 129 -8.80 4.10 15.66
N PHE A 130 -9.46 4.57 14.59
CA PHE A 130 -9.31 4.02 13.25
C PHE A 130 -7.99 4.42 12.61
N SER A 131 -7.60 5.68 12.75
CA SER A 131 -6.33 6.20 12.22
C SER A 131 -5.11 5.54 12.87
N GLU A 132 -5.13 5.26 14.17
CA GLU A 132 -4.07 4.54 14.88
C GLU A 132 -3.92 3.10 14.36
N LEU A 133 -5.06 2.40 14.14
CA LEU A 133 -5.04 1.07 13.54
C LEU A 133 -4.42 1.10 12.15
N ILE A 134 -4.95 1.95 11.25
CA ILE A 134 -4.44 2.05 9.89
C ILE A 134 -2.94 2.36 9.89
N ALA A 135 -2.49 3.29 10.72
CA ALA A 135 -1.07 3.61 10.84
C ALA A 135 -0.21 2.42 11.30
N ALA A 136 -0.74 1.58 12.19
CA ALA A 136 -0.05 0.36 12.62
C ALA A 136 0.01 -0.69 11.50
N LEU A 137 -1.10 -0.91 10.79
CA LEU A 137 -1.18 -1.82 9.65
C LEU A 137 -0.27 -1.38 8.50
N GLN A 138 -0.29 -0.10 8.17
CA GLN A 138 0.59 0.47 7.14
C GLN A 138 2.07 0.34 7.48
N ARG A 139 2.46 0.53 8.74
CA ARG A 139 3.85 0.31 9.17
C ARG A 139 4.32 -1.13 8.91
N ARG A 140 3.49 -2.14 9.27
CA ARG A 140 3.81 -3.55 9.01
C ARG A 140 3.87 -3.82 7.50
N TYR A 141 2.85 -3.37 6.77
CA TYR A 141 2.74 -3.56 5.34
C TYR A 141 3.90 -2.97 4.53
N THR A 142 4.39 -1.80 4.94
CA THR A 142 5.50 -1.12 4.25
C THR A 142 6.88 -1.61 4.71
N ALA A 143 6.98 -2.38 5.79
CA ALA A 143 8.25 -2.83 6.36
C ALA A 143 9.12 -3.64 5.37
N PRO A 144 8.58 -4.57 4.56
CA PRO A 144 9.39 -5.29 3.56
C PRO A 144 10.05 -4.34 2.55
N LEU A 145 9.31 -3.35 2.01
CA LEU A 145 9.90 -2.35 1.13
C LEU A 145 10.98 -1.52 1.82
N MET A 146 10.71 -1.08 3.06
CA MET A 146 11.69 -0.30 3.83
C MET A 146 12.99 -1.08 4.07
N SER A 147 12.88 -2.39 4.31
CA SER A 147 14.04 -3.28 4.44
C SER A 147 14.84 -3.38 3.13
N VAL A 148 14.16 -3.61 2.01
CA VAL A 148 14.78 -3.65 0.67
C VAL A 148 15.50 -2.35 0.36
N LEU A 149 14.84 -1.20 0.55
CA LEU A 149 15.42 0.12 0.28
C LEU A 149 16.62 0.42 1.20
N SER A 150 16.53 0.05 2.48
CA SER A 150 17.62 0.26 3.45
C SER A 150 18.87 -0.54 3.08
N LEU A 151 18.70 -1.81 2.72
CA LEU A 151 19.81 -2.69 2.30
C LEU A 151 20.42 -2.20 0.98
N ALA A 152 19.59 -1.86 0.01
CA ALA A 152 20.05 -1.36 -1.28
C ALA A 152 20.81 -0.03 -1.17
N GLN A 153 20.34 0.87 -0.29
CA GLN A 153 21.01 2.15 -0.01
C GLN A 153 22.36 1.92 0.68
N ALA A 154 22.42 1.00 1.66
CA ALA A 154 23.65 0.62 2.34
C ALA A 154 24.66 -0.03 1.40
N ALA A 155 24.20 -0.82 0.41
CA ALA A 155 25.02 -1.45 -0.61
C ALA A 155 25.43 -0.50 -1.75
N GLY A 156 24.88 0.73 -1.82
CA GLY A 156 25.12 1.68 -2.91
C GLY A 156 24.43 1.34 -4.22
N GLU A 157 23.50 0.38 -4.22
CA GLU A 157 22.72 0.00 -5.40
C GLU A 157 21.68 1.06 -5.77
N ILE A 158 21.23 1.84 -4.78
CA ILE A 158 20.35 3.00 -4.97
C ILE A 158 20.97 4.25 -4.32
N ARG A 159 20.45 5.41 -4.72
CA ARG A 159 20.91 6.73 -4.27
C ARG A 159 20.84 6.89 -2.75
N GLN A 160 21.88 7.50 -2.16
CA GLN A 160 22.03 7.72 -0.71
C GLN A 160 21.64 9.13 -0.27
N ASP A 161 21.41 10.04 -1.22
CA ASP A 161 21.11 11.45 -0.98
C ASP A 161 19.62 11.73 -0.68
N MET A 162 18.77 10.68 -0.71
CA MET A 162 17.33 10.79 -0.42
C MET A 162 16.95 10.00 0.83
N PRO A 163 16.07 10.55 1.68
CA PRO A 163 15.58 9.80 2.84
C PRO A 163 14.69 8.62 2.42
N LEU A 164 14.85 7.48 3.08
CA LEU A 164 14.08 6.24 2.80
C LEU A 164 12.56 6.46 2.78
N ARG A 165 12.05 7.37 3.63
CA ARG A 165 10.61 7.70 3.65
C ARG A 165 10.14 8.28 2.32
N LEU A 166 10.94 9.18 1.72
CA LEU A 166 10.60 9.76 0.42
C LEU A 166 10.61 8.69 -0.68
N LEU A 167 11.62 7.80 -0.69
CA LEU A 167 11.69 6.71 -1.64
C LEU A 167 10.47 5.78 -1.51
N ARG A 168 10.09 5.42 -0.29
CA ARG A 168 8.86 4.66 -0.01
C ARG A 168 7.62 5.37 -0.57
N ASP A 169 7.48 6.65 -0.29
CA ASP A 169 6.31 7.43 -0.66
C ASP A 169 6.21 7.62 -2.18
N MET A 170 7.34 7.66 -2.89
CA MET A 170 7.37 7.63 -4.36
C MET A 170 6.88 6.29 -4.91
N VAL A 171 7.24 5.16 -4.29
CA VAL A 171 6.76 3.85 -4.71
C VAL A 171 5.26 3.73 -4.52
N TYR A 172 4.76 3.93 -3.32
CA TYR A 172 3.33 3.73 -3.02
C TYR A 172 2.44 4.82 -3.61
N GLY A 173 2.87 6.09 -3.59
CA GLY A 173 2.05 7.21 -4.10
C GLY A 173 1.75 7.13 -5.59
N SER A 174 2.69 6.65 -6.41
CA SER A 174 2.44 6.44 -7.84
C SER A 174 1.38 5.37 -8.10
N MET A 175 1.41 4.28 -7.34
CA MET A 175 0.44 3.19 -7.45
C MET A 175 -0.94 3.56 -6.89
N GLU A 176 -0.99 4.32 -5.79
CA GLU A 176 -2.25 4.86 -5.26
C GLU A 176 -2.95 5.76 -6.29
N HIS A 177 -2.18 6.54 -7.07
CA HIS A 177 -2.76 7.38 -8.11
C HIS A 177 -3.37 6.56 -9.25
N ILE A 178 -2.71 5.49 -9.70
CA ILE A 178 -3.25 4.54 -10.68
C ILE A 178 -4.57 3.94 -10.18
N MET A 179 -4.62 3.54 -8.91
CA MET A 179 -5.84 3.01 -8.29
C MET A 179 -6.97 4.06 -8.29
N TRP A 180 -6.67 5.32 -7.96
CA TRP A 180 -7.67 6.39 -7.98
C TRP A 180 -8.25 6.60 -9.38
N GLU A 181 -7.44 6.55 -10.42
CA GLU A 181 -7.90 6.62 -11.80
C GLU A 181 -8.87 5.47 -12.11
N CYS A 182 -8.54 4.24 -11.69
CA CYS A 182 -9.44 3.09 -11.84
C CYS A 182 -10.79 3.27 -11.11
N ILE A 183 -10.76 3.86 -9.91
CA ILE A 183 -11.99 4.11 -9.13
C ILE A 183 -12.86 5.16 -9.83
N VAL A 184 -12.26 6.24 -10.33
CA VAL A 184 -12.97 7.36 -10.95
C VAL A 184 -13.50 7.01 -12.34
N THR A 185 -12.72 6.31 -13.15
CA THR A 185 -13.08 5.97 -14.54
C THR A 185 -13.83 4.67 -14.67
N GLY A 186 -13.71 3.76 -13.70
CA GLY A 186 -14.22 2.39 -13.79
C GLY A 186 -13.43 1.50 -14.76
N ILE A 187 -12.30 1.98 -15.30
CA ILE A 187 -11.47 1.24 -16.26
C ILE A 187 -10.27 0.66 -15.54
N ASP A 188 -10.07 -0.64 -15.67
CA ASP A 188 -8.89 -1.32 -15.12
C ASP A 188 -7.75 -1.28 -16.13
N PRO A 189 -6.52 -0.93 -15.68
CA PRO A 189 -5.34 -0.97 -16.53
C PRO A 189 -4.88 -2.42 -16.78
N ASP A 190 -4.02 -2.61 -17.78
CA ASP A 190 -3.18 -3.79 -17.84
C ASP A 190 -2.19 -3.73 -16.66
N LEU A 191 -2.47 -4.53 -15.62
CA LEU A 191 -1.71 -4.52 -14.36
C LEU A 191 -0.26 -4.95 -14.54
N ASP A 192 0.00 -5.92 -15.42
CA ASP A 192 1.36 -6.40 -15.67
C ASP A 192 2.19 -5.33 -16.40
N LEU A 193 1.57 -4.62 -17.34
CA LEU A 193 2.22 -3.50 -18.03
C LEU A 193 2.45 -2.33 -17.04
N ALA A 194 1.45 -1.94 -16.27
CA ALA A 194 1.56 -0.87 -15.29
C ALA A 194 2.65 -1.18 -14.25
N ALA A 195 2.68 -2.40 -13.71
CA ALA A 195 3.69 -2.82 -12.75
C ALA A 195 5.12 -2.76 -13.33
N ARG A 196 5.31 -3.20 -14.59
CA ARG A 196 6.62 -3.08 -15.28
C ARG A 196 7.02 -1.63 -15.45
N GLN A 197 6.12 -0.79 -15.96
CA GLN A 197 6.40 0.63 -16.21
C GLN A 197 6.74 1.39 -14.91
N VAL A 198 5.97 1.16 -13.84
CA VAL A 198 6.25 1.75 -12.52
C VAL A 198 7.59 1.24 -11.98
N SER A 199 7.88 -0.06 -12.09
CA SER A 199 9.13 -0.64 -11.62
C SER A 199 10.35 -0.06 -12.36
N ASP A 200 10.28 0.09 -13.67
CA ASP A 200 11.37 0.64 -14.49
C ASP A 200 11.58 2.12 -14.20
N LEU A 201 10.50 2.90 -14.04
CA LEU A 201 10.57 4.31 -13.70
C LEU A 201 11.19 4.52 -12.30
N ILE A 202 10.70 3.78 -11.30
CA ILE A 202 11.19 3.83 -9.91
C ILE A 202 12.67 3.40 -9.86
N TRP A 203 13.04 2.31 -10.54
CA TRP A 203 14.42 1.86 -10.60
C TRP A 203 15.35 2.92 -11.20
N SER A 204 14.95 3.56 -12.28
CA SER A 204 15.71 4.64 -12.92
C SER A 204 15.83 5.87 -12.02
N ALA A 205 14.76 6.23 -11.30
CA ALA A 205 14.77 7.38 -10.38
C ALA A 205 15.62 7.12 -9.12
N PHE A 206 15.73 5.85 -8.71
CA PHE A 206 16.50 5.44 -7.53
C PHE A 206 17.97 5.13 -7.83
N ALA A 207 18.35 5.06 -9.11
CA ALA A 207 19.75 4.86 -9.48
C ALA A 207 20.66 5.87 -8.77
N PRO A 208 21.86 5.44 -8.33
CA PRO A 208 22.85 6.36 -7.77
C PRO A 208 23.12 7.51 -8.75
N PRO A 209 23.29 8.75 -8.27
CA PRO A 209 23.66 9.85 -9.15
C PRO A 209 25.03 9.52 -9.77
N ASP A 210 25.08 9.56 -11.07
CA ASP A 210 26.35 9.41 -11.81
C ASP A 210 27.20 10.67 -11.60
N VAL A 211 28.14 10.57 -10.69
CA VAL A 211 28.99 11.69 -10.26
C VAL A 211 29.85 12.21 -11.43
N GLU A 212 30.32 11.32 -12.30
CA GLU A 212 31.13 11.71 -13.45
C GLU A 212 30.29 12.45 -14.50
N ILE A 213 29.14 11.90 -14.88
CA ILE A 213 28.21 12.55 -15.83
C ILE A 213 27.70 13.87 -15.28
N ASN A 214 27.35 13.95 -14.00
CA ASN A 214 26.90 15.20 -13.39
C ASN A 214 28.01 16.24 -13.31
N THR A 215 29.24 15.84 -13.07
CA THR A 215 30.41 16.74 -13.11
C THR A 215 30.68 17.26 -14.52
N LEU A 216 30.62 16.38 -15.53
CA LEU A 216 30.77 16.76 -16.93
C LEU A 216 29.65 17.70 -17.41
N ARG A 217 28.40 17.43 -17.01
CA ARG A 217 27.27 18.32 -17.33
C ARG A 217 27.43 19.71 -16.69
N ARG A 218 27.86 19.75 -15.43
CA ARG A 218 28.12 21.03 -14.75
C ARG A 218 29.22 21.80 -15.46
N PHE A 219 30.34 21.16 -15.75
CA PHE A 219 31.44 21.77 -16.49
C PHE A 219 31.01 22.29 -17.87
N HIS A 220 30.25 21.48 -18.62
CA HIS A 220 29.69 21.90 -19.92
C HIS A 220 28.81 23.16 -19.79
N ASN A 221 27.93 23.20 -18.79
CA ASN A 221 27.07 24.36 -18.55
C ASN A 221 27.87 25.61 -18.17
N GLU A 222 28.88 25.47 -17.30
CA GLU A 222 29.78 26.58 -16.91
C GLU A 222 30.54 27.14 -18.11
N VAL A 223 31.04 26.26 -19.00
CA VAL A 223 31.72 26.68 -20.26
C VAL A 223 30.73 27.39 -21.19
N ALA A 224 29.54 26.83 -21.39
CA ALA A 224 28.51 27.44 -22.24
C ALA A 224 28.08 28.83 -21.74
N ASP A 225 27.94 28.99 -20.41
CA ASP A 225 27.65 30.29 -19.79
C ASP A 225 28.80 31.30 -19.93
N ALA A 226 30.05 30.84 -19.83
CA ALA A 226 31.22 31.68 -20.02
C ALA A 226 31.30 32.15 -21.49
N MET A 227 31.05 31.27 -22.44
CA MET A 227 31.02 31.62 -23.88
C MET A 227 29.95 32.68 -24.19
N ARG A 228 28.72 32.48 -23.71
CA ARG A 228 27.64 33.47 -23.86
C ARG A 228 27.99 34.84 -23.29
N ARG A 229 28.64 34.87 -22.13
CA ARG A 229 29.12 36.15 -21.53
C ARG A 229 30.21 36.81 -22.35
N ALA A 230 31.13 36.04 -22.96
CA ALA A 230 32.18 36.57 -23.81
C ALA A 230 31.62 37.16 -25.12
N GLU A 231 30.66 36.47 -25.73
CA GLU A 231 29.97 36.98 -26.93
C GLU A 231 29.22 38.28 -26.65
N SER A 232 28.48 38.37 -25.55
CA SER A 232 27.76 39.58 -25.17
C SER A 232 28.66 40.77 -24.79
N ALA A 233 29.89 40.51 -24.36
CA ALA A 233 30.89 41.55 -24.03
C ALA A 233 31.67 42.04 -25.27
N GLY A 234 31.69 41.25 -26.37
CA GLY A 234 32.34 41.60 -27.63
C GLY A 234 31.47 42.46 -28.57
N ASP A 235 30.15 42.52 -28.33
CA ASP A 235 29.18 43.30 -29.09
C ASP A 235 28.91 44.70 -28.50
N SER A 236 29.67 45.13 -27.52
CA SER A 236 29.58 46.45 -26.86
C SER A 236 30.79 47.31 -27.18
#